data_9c79eb7033bf12f2dd7324afe76d3d24
#
_entry.id   9c79eb7033bf12f2dd7324afe76d3d24
#
_cell.length_a   1.000
_cell.length_b   1.000
_cell.length_c   1.000
_cell.angle_alpha   90.00
_cell.angle_beta   90.00
_cell.angle_gamma   90.00
#
_symmetry.space_group_name_H-M   'P 1'
#
loop_
_entity.id
_entity.type
_entity.pdbx_description
1 polymer ?
#
loop_
_entity_poly.entity_id
_entity_poly.type
_entity_poly.pdbx_seq_one_letter_code
_entity_poly.pdbx_strand_id
1 'polypeptide(L)'
;MKRTKNPAKEAEYRKRAADLVAQMTLHEKVSQMLSWAPAIERLGIPAYNCWSEGIHGIGRPGTATVFPQAIGMAAAFDEDMMEQVGNAVGVEARGKYNMC
;
A
#
# COMPACT_ATOMS: atom_id res chain seq x y z
N MET A 1 11.45 -12.03 -7.45
CA MET A 1 10.65 -11.84 -8.69
C MET A 1 10.45 -10.34 -8.87
N LYS A 2 11.25 -9.67 -9.73
CA LYS A 2 11.10 -8.22 -9.96
C LYS A 2 9.72 -7.96 -10.55
N ARG A 3 8.91 -7.18 -9.85
CA ARG A 3 7.61 -6.74 -10.35
C ARG A 3 7.85 -5.76 -11.50
N THR A 4 7.78 -6.24 -12.73
CA THR A 4 7.84 -5.36 -13.91
C THR A 4 6.66 -4.39 -13.83
N LYS A 5 6.95 -3.11 -13.56
CA LYS A 5 5.97 -2.03 -13.69
C LYS A 5 5.47 -2.06 -15.14
N ASN A 6 4.17 -2.18 -15.32
CA ASN A 6 3.56 -2.04 -16.64
C ASN A 6 3.14 -0.57 -16.82
N PRO A 7 3.90 0.24 -17.60
CA PRO A 7 3.65 1.67 -17.73
C PRO A 7 2.25 2.00 -18.27
N ALA A 8 1.71 1.15 -19.15
CA ALA A 8 0.38 1.35 -19.72
C ALA A 8 -0.73 1.21 -18.64
N LYS A 9 -0.63 0.19 -17.79
CA LYS A 9 -1.56 0.04 -16.67
C LYS A 9 -1.42 1.16 -15.64
N GLU A 10 -0.21 1.62 -15.38
CA GLU A 10 0.00 2.74 -14.47
C GLU A 10 -0.64 4.02 -15.00
N ALA A 11 -0.49 4.30 -16.28
CA ALA A 11 -1.13 5.45 -16.93
C ALA A 11 -2.67 5.37 -16.88
N GLU A 12 -3.22 4.18 -17.12
CA GLU A 12 -4.67 3.92 -17.00
C GLU A 12 -5.17 4.19 -15.57
N TYR A 13 -4.48 3.67 -14.55
CA TYR A 13 -4.87 3.88 -13.16
C TYR A 13 -4.76 5.34 -12.73
N ARG A 14 -3.72 6.06 -13.17
CA ARG A 14 -3.56 7.50 -12.93
C ARG A 14 -4.68 8.31 -13.56
N LYS A 15 -5.04 7.99 -14.82
CA LYS A 15 -6.15 8.65 -15.49
C LYS A 15 -7.46 8.42 -14.75
N ARG A 16 -7.78 7.16 -14.41
CA ARG A 16 -8.99 6.82 -13.64
C ARG A 16 -9.04 7.55 -12.30
N ALA A 17 -7.94 7.61 -11.58
CA ALA A 17 -7.85 8.33 -10.31
C ALA A 17 -8.09 9.83 -10.50
N ALA A 18 -7.49 10.45 -11.53
CA ALA A 18 -7.69 11.86 -11.84
C ALA A 18 -9.17 12.17 -12.19
N ASP A 19 -9.80 11.32 -12.98
CA ASP A 19 -11.20 11.46 -13.38
C ASP A 19 -12.14 11.38 -12.16
N LEU A 20 -11.85 10.49 -11.19
CA LEU A 20 -12.61 10.40 -9.93
C LEU A 20 -12.38 11.63 -9.04
N VAL A 21 -11.13 12.06 -8.86
CA VAL A 21 -10.79 13.23 -8.05
C VAL A 21 -11.42 14.50 -8.62
N ALA A 22 -11.52 14.63 -9.95
CA ALA A 22 -12.17 15.78 -10.58
C ALA A 22 -13.65 15.89 -10.22
N GLN A 23 -14.32 14.77 -9.94
CA GLN A 23 -15.73 14.71 -9.57
C GLN A 23 -15.97 14.90 -8.06
N MET A 24 -14.94 14.82 -7.23
CA MET A 24 -15.05 14.97 -5.77
C MET A 24 -15.24 16.43 -5.38
N THR A 25 -16.09 16.66 -4.39
CA THR A 25 -16.15 17.92 -3.66
C THR A 25 -14.88 18.11 -2.81
N LEU A 26 -14.64 19.34 -2.35
CA LEU A 26 -13.49 19.61 -1.46
C LEU A 26 -13.58 18.78 -0.17
N HIS A 27 -14.77 18.67 0.43
CA HIS A 27 -14.98 17.87 1.63
C HIS A 27 -14.63 16.40 1.41
N GLU A 28 -15.09 15.82 0.30
CA GLU A 28 -14.76 14.43 -0.06
C GLU A 28 -13.26 14.24 -0.29
N LYS A 29 -12.59 15.17 -0.97
CA LYS A 29 -11.12 15.12 -1.15
C LYS A 29 -10.39 15.10 0.19
N VAL A 30 -10.78 15.95 1.13
CA VAL A 30 -10.18 16.02 2.46
C VAL A 30 -10.44 14.73 3.24
N SER A 31 -11.65 14.17 3.18
CA SER A 31 -12.00 12.93 3.87
C SER A 31 -11.18 11.72 3.39
N GLN A 32 -10.77 11.70 2.12
CA GLN A 32 -9.94 10.62 1.57
C GLN A 32 -8.46 10.70 2.01
N MET A 33 -8.04 11.78 2.69
CA MET A 33 -6.67 11.91 3.23
C MET A 33 -6.49 11.24 4.60
N LEU A 34 -7.55 10.67 5.16
CA LEU A 34 -7.51 9.94 6.42
C LEU A 34 -7.10 8.48 6.21
N SER A 35 -6.50 7.87 7.23
CA SER A 35 -6.21 6.42 7.22
C SER A 35 -7.48 5.57 7.10
N TRP A 36 -8.58 6.04 7.67
CA TRP A 36 -9.93 5.53 7.48
C TRP A 36 -10.66 6.42 6.48
N ALA A 37 -10.49 6.17 5.21
CA ALA A 37 -11.18 6.88 4.15
C ALA A 37 -12.64 6.40 4.07
N PRO A 38 -13.64 7.28 4.25
CA PRO A 38 -15.05 6.90 4.14
C PRO A 38 -15.43 6.57 2.70
N ALA A 39 -16.53 5.82 2.52
CA ALA A 39 -17.08 5.59 1.20
C ALA A 39 -17.57 6.90 0.56
N ILE A 40 -17.47 6.98 -0.77
CA ILE A 40 -18.15 7.99 -1.58
C ILE A 40 -19.08 7.25 -2.53
N GLU A 41 -20.27 6.90 -2.02
CA GLU A 41 -21.22 6.01 -2.70
C GLU A 41 -21.62 6.50 -4.09
N ARG A 42 -21.84 7.83 -4.24
CA ARG A 42 -22.21 8.43 -5.54
C ARG A 42 -21.13 8.28 -6.63
N LEU A 43 -19.87 7.99 -6.25
CA LEU A 43 -18.77 7.74 -7.16
C LEU A 43 -18.36 6.25 -7.20
N GLY A 44 -19.08 5.39 -6.48
CA GLY A 44 -18.76 3.97 -6.38
C GLY A 44 -17.42 3.69 -5.69
N ILE A 45 -16.97 4.60 -4.81
CA ILE A 45 -15.73 4.45 -4.05
C ILE A 45 -16.10 3.81 -2.69
N PRO A 46 -15.62 2.59 -2.40
CA PRO A 46 -15.85 1.95 -1.11
C PRO A 46 -15.04 2.61 -0.01
N ALA A 47 -15.47 2.45 1.25
CA ALA A 47 -14.63 2.80 2.40
C ALA A 47 -13.34 1.96 2.38
N TYR A 48 -12.24 2.55 2.80
CA TYR A 48 -10.96 1.89 2.84
C TYR A 48 -10.15 2.30 4.06
N ASN A 49 -9.58 1.30 4.74
CA ASN A 49 -8.63 1.52 5.82
C ASN A 49 -7.22 1.20 5.32
N CYS A 50 -6.38 2.23 5.20
CA CYS A 50 -4.99 2.08 4.80
C CYS A 50 -4.02 1.96 6.00
N TRP A 51 -4.53 1.87 7.22
CA TRP A 51 -3.69 1.71 8.39
C TRP A 51 -2.99 0.36 8.39
N SER A 52 -1.69 0.38 8.20
CA SER A 52 -0.85 -0.82 8.16
C SER A 52 0.56 -0.50 8.64
N GLU A 53 1.26 -1.52 9.12
CA GLU A 53 2.63 -1.43 9.58
C GLU A 53 3.47 -2.49 8.88
N GLY A 54 4.67 -2.10 8.43
CA GLY A 54 5.56 -3.00 7.69
C GLY A 54 7.03 -2.59 7.76
N ILE A 55 7.45 -1.86 8.82
CA ILE A 55 8.81 -1.32 8.93
C ILE A 55 9.88 -2.43 8.92
N HIS A 56 9.65 -3.50 9.67
CA HIS A 56 10.55 -4.66 9.72
C HIS A 56 9.79 -6.00 9.73
N GLY A 57 8.75 -6.05 8.96
CA GLY A 57 7.79 -7.15 8.83
C GLY A 57 6.38 -6.62 8.87
N ILE A 58 5.43 -7.38 8.29
CA ILE A 58 4.03 -6.94 8.30
C ILE A 58 3.43 -7.08 9.70
N GLY A 59 2.95 -5.99 10.27
CA GLY A 59 2.16 -5.97 11.49
C GLY A 59 0.78 -6.57 11.30
N ARG A 60 0.03 -6.70 12.42
CA ARG A 60 -1.34 -7.19 12.43
C ARG A 60 -1.51 -8.71 12.34
N PRO A 61 -2.73 -9.21 12.65
CA PRO A 61 -2.87 -10.52 13.27
C PRO A 61 -2.25 -11.66 12.45
N GLY A 62 -1.87 -12.70 13.16
CA GLY A 62 -1.23 -13.87 12.62
C GLY A 62 0.29 -13.76 12.59
N THR A 63 0.92 -14.84 12.15
CA THR A 63 2.38 -14.96 12.03
C THR A 63 2.88 -14.27 10.76
N ALA A 64 4.03 -13.63 10.83
CA ALA A 64 4.75 -13.07 9.69
C ALA A 64 6.26 -13.10 9.95
N THR A 65 7.05 -12.93 8.90
CA THR A 65 8.51 -12.82 9.03
C THR A 65 8.86 -11.51 9.72
N VAL A 66 9.72 -11.58 10.73
CA VAL A 66 10.28 -10.42 11.41
C VAL A 66 11.71 -10.20 10.93
N PHE A 67 11.96 -9.03 10.38
CA PHE A 67 13.28 -8.59 9.93
C PHE A 67 13.96 -7.75 11.01
N PRO A 68 15.27 -7.52 10.93
CA PRO A 68 15.95 -6.54 11.78
C PRO A 68 15.31 -5.14 11.68
N GLN A 69 15.52 -4.30 12.68
CA GLN A 69 15.08 -2.91 12.62
C GLN A 69 15.71 -2.18 11.43
N ALA A 70 15.02 -1.16 10.93
CA ALA A 70 15.42 -0.42 9.73
C ALA A 70 16.85 0.14 9.81
N ILE A 71 17.28 0.62 11.00
CA ILE A 71 18.65 1.10 11.21
C ILE A 71 19.71 -0.02 11.00
N GLY A 72 19.42 -1.23 11.46
CA GLY A 72 20.31 -2.39 11.27
C GLY A 72 20.39 -2.82 9.82
N MET A 73 19.25 -2.86 9.12
CA MET A 73 19.21 -3.17 7.70
C MET A 73 19.89 -2.09 6.85
N ALA A 74 19.71 -0.81 7.19
CA ALA A 74 20.33 0.30 6.49
C ALA A 74 21.86 0.29 6.64
N ALA A 75 22.39 -0.17 7.79
CA ALA A 75 23.82 -0.29 8.03
C ALA A 75 24.51 -1.32 7.12
N ALA A 76 23.78 -2.20 6.47
CA ALA A 76 24.34 -3.14 5.49
C ALA A 76 24.70 -2.47 4.16
N PHE A 77 24.13 -1.29 3.84
CA PHE A 77 24.30 -0.58 2.56
C PHE A 77 24.06 -1.49 1.33
N ASP A 78 23.10 -2.41 1.45
CA ASP A 78 22.76 -3.43 0.44
C ASP A 78 21.33 -3.19 -0.07
N GLU A 79 21.21 -2.53 -1.23
CA GLU A 79 19.93 -2.20 -1.85
C GLU A 79 19.19 -3.46 -2.33
N ASP A 80 19.90 -4.46 -2.84
CA ASP A 80 19.34 -5.70 -3.33
C ASP A 80 18.69 -6.51 -2.17
N MET A 81 19.35 -6.52 -1.03
CA MET A 81 18.80 -7.11 0.20
C MET A 81 17.52 -6.37 0.62
N MET A 82 17.53 -5.04 0.60
CA MET A 82 16.36 -4.24 0.97
C MET A 82 15.18 -4.45 -0.01
N GLU A 83 15.45 -4.63 -1.31
CA GLU A 83 14.41 -4.99 -2.28
C GLU A 83 13.80 -6.36 -1.94
N GLN A 84 14.61 -7.35 -1.55
CA GLN A 84 14.14 -8.68 -1.16
C GLN A 84 13.27 -8.62 0.11
N VAL A 85 13.69 -7.87 1.12
CA VAL A 85 12.90 -7.65 2.36
C VAL A 85 11.56 -7.00 2.02
N GLY A 86 11.57 -5.92 1.23
CA GLY A 86 10.35 -5.23 0.80
C GLY A 86 9.41 -6.15 0.00
N ASN A 87 9.94 -7.01 -0.85
CA ASN A 87 9.16 -8.00 -1.59
C ASN A 87 8.53 -9.05 -0.65
N ALA A 88 9.27 -9.56 0.34
CA ALA A 88 8.76 -10.51 1.31
C ALA A 88 7.61 -9.90 2.13
N VAL A 89 7.81 -8.71 2.68
CA VAL A 89 6.78 -7.96 3.42
C VAL A 89 5.54 -7.74 2.55
N GLY A 90 5.72 -7.34 1.29
CA GLY A 90 4.62 -7.11 0.35
C GLY A 90 3.82 -8.36 0.00
N VAL A 91 4.49 -9.51 -0.15
CA VAL A 91 3.83 -10.81 -0.39
C VAL A 91 3.04 -11.24 0.83
N GLU A 92 3.62 -11.15 2.03
CA GLU A 92 2.94 -11.51 3.28
C GLU A 92 1.76 -10.57 3.58
N ALA A 93 1.90 -9.26 3.32
CA ALA A 93 0.81 -8.30 3.44
C ALA A 93 -0.37 -8.65 2.51
N ARG A 94 -0.08 -9.01 1.27
CA ARG A 94 -1.11 -9.44 0.31
C ARG A 94 -1.76 -10.75 0.75
N GLY A 95 -0.99 -11.70 1.26
CA GLY A 95 -1.51 -12.95 1.81
C GLY A 95 -2.49 -12.69 2.95
N LYS A 96 -2.11 -11.88 3.93
CA LYS A 96 -2.98 -11.50 5.06
C LYS A 96 -4.25 -10.78 4.61
N TYR A 97 -4.14 -9.85 3.68
CA TYR A 97 -5.30 -9.14 3.11
C TYR A 97 -6.31 -10.10 2.44
N ASN A 98 -5.83 -11.15 1.79
CA ASN A 98 -6.70 -12.12 1.11
C ASN A 98 -7.32 -13.14 2.09
N MET A 99 -6.86 -13.20 3.34
CA MET A 99 -7.39 -14.07 4.38
C MET A 99 -8.50 -13.42 5.22
N CYS A 100 -8.64 -12.10 5.15
CA CYS A 100 -9.64 -11.31 5.84
C CYS A 100 -10.81 -10.95 4.94
#